data_e73e5442281f7f3b0d1780a7c5e108de
#
_entry.id   e73e5442281f7f3b0d1780a7c5e108de
#
_cell.length_a   1.000
_cell.length_b   1.000
_cell.length_c   1.000
_cell.angle_alpha   90.00
_cell.angle_beta   90.00
_cell.angle_gamma   90.00
#
_symmetry.space_group_name_H-M   'P 1'
#
loop_
_entity.id
_entity.type
_entity.pdbx_description
1 polymer ?
#
loop_
_entity_poly.entity_id
_entity_poly.type
_entity_poly.pdbx_seq_one_letter_code
_entity_poly.pdbx_strand_id
1 'polypeptide(L)'
;MSTNIGAVGAKERRGALNFWILILAVAMVFLIINFYVAATYSSEEGEARSLVSQVQVESQQIAKFAQEAASGGYESFDMLDATRTSIQVALDKLKQGDAASGLPAFASSRGGVSVEKQLGELIATWAPVSENAEKILLRKELVLNLADSASAFSASVPQLQAQMDEVVRAMSESGAPSTQIYIAVRQIVLADRMLRYVTQILQGGAAAVSAADRFSRDYSMFGQVLVGLDAGSAEQGIRRVESASGRQALGRVADGFAKAKQDVEFILDASTQLFEVKESSDTIFVESEQLLAKARALNTAIDAMPEARAFPSVTLGVAAGVLAVFGLAGLLYSLYRDQTRRFAVTQELNQRNQEAILRLLDEMGSLAEGDLTVRATVTEDITGAIADSINFAVEALRSLVQTINETAVQVAAAAQETQ
;
A
#
# COMPACT_ATOMS: atom_id res chain seq x y z
N MET A 1 -23.01 -55.04 -42.89
CA MET A 1 -21.94 -54.96 -41.86
C MET A 1 -21.23 -53.61 -41.83
N SER A 2 -21.70 -52.61 -42.58
CA SER A 2 -21.05 -51.28 -42.77
C SER A 2 -21.55 -50.16 -41.80
N THR A 3 -22.61 -50.35 -41.06
CA THR A 3 -23.21 -49.29 -40.18
C THR A 3 -22.50 -49.07 -38.85
N ASN A 4 -21.63 -49.98 -38.40
CA ASN A 4 -21.01 -49.88 -37.06
C ASN A 4 -19.66 -49.14 -37.00
N ILE A 5 -18.95 -48.99 -38.12
CA ILE A 5 -17.64 -48.34 -38.20
C ILE A 5 -17.77 -46.81 -38.14
N GLY A 6 -18.86 -46.25 -38.67
CA GLY A 6 -19.14 -44.81 -38.61
C GLY A 6 -19.48 -44.28 -37.22
N ALA A 7 -20.19 -45.08 -36.44
CA ALA A 7 -20.64 -44.70 -35.06
C ALA A 7 -19.48 -44.71 -34.06
N VAL A 8 -18.53 -45.67 -34.16
CA VAL A 8 -17.34 -45.75 -33.30
C VAL A 8 -16.39 -44.56 -33.54
N GLY A 9 -16.14 -44.21 -34.81
CA GLY A 9 -15.30 -43.06 -35.18
C GLY A 9 -15.89 -41.70 -34.81
N ALA A 10 -17.23 -41.57 -34.76
CA ALA A 10 -17.90 -40.34 -34.32
C ALA A 10 -17.83 -40.15 -32.77
N LYS A 11 -17.86 -41.26 -32.01
CA LYS A 11 -17.76 -41.24 -30.53
C LYS A 11 -16.33 -40.89 -30.08
N GLU A 12 -15.31 -41.45 -30.71
CA GLU A 12 -13.89 -41.11 -30.45
C GLU A 12 -13.56 -39.64 -30.77
N ARG A 13 -14.12 -39.12 -31.86
CA ARG A 13 -13.93 -37.71 -32.28
C ARG A 13 -14.51 -36.72 -31.32
N ARG A 14 -15.74 -36.93 -30.82
CA ARG A 14 -16.36 -36.08 -29.78
C ARG A 14 -15.56 -36.13 -28.47
N GLY A 15 -14.95 -37.29 -28.16
CA GLY A 15 -14.07 -37.44 -27.02
C GLY A 15 -12.82 -36.56 -27.08
N ALA A 16 -12.12 -36.55 -28.26
CA ALA A 16 -10.91 -35.72 -28.43
C ALA A 16 -11.21 -34.23 -28.39
N LEU A 17 -12.29 -33.77 -29.02
CA LEU A 17 -12.69 -32.36 -28.99
C LEU A 17 -13.08 -31.92 -27.56
N ASN A 18 -13.90 -32.72 -26.89
CA ASN A 18 -14.32 -32.44 -25.51
C ASN A 18 -13.14 -32.44 -24.54
N PHE A 19 -12.12 -33.28 -24.78
CA PHE A 19 -10.88 -33.30 -23.97
C PHE A 19 -10.12 -31.96 -24.08
N TRP A 20 -9.90 -31.42 -25.28
CA TRP A 20 -9.21 -30.15 -25.46
C TRP A 20 -10.03 -28.95 -24.94
N ILE A 21 -11.36 -28.99 -25.14
CA ILE A 21 -12.25 -27.97 -24.55
C ILE A 21 -12.18 -27.99 -23.04
N LEU A 22 -12.17 -29.18 -22.40
CA LEU A 22 -12.08 -29.32 -20.96
C LEU A 22 -10.75 -28.76 -20.42
N ILE A 23 -9.61 -29.12 -21.06
CA ILE A 23 -8.30 -28.59 -20.67
C ILE A 23 -8.30 -27.07 -20.76
N LEU A 24 -8.76 -26.50 -21.88
CA LEU A 24 -8.82 -25.07 -22.09
C LEU A 24 -9.71 -24.39 -21.05
N ALA A 25 -10.89 -24.93 -20.77
CA ALA A 25 -11.81 -24.39 -19.78
C ALA A 25 -11.23 -24.41 -18.36
N VAL A 26 -10.63 -25.54 -17.96
CA VAL A 26 -10.00 -25.67 -16.63
C VAL A 26 -8.82 -24.71 -16.50
N ALA A 27 -7.95 -24.62 -17.52
CA ALA A 27 -6.82 -23.70 -17.50
C ALA A 27 -7.27 -22.23 -17.44
N MET A 28 -8.30 -21.85 -18.18
CA MET A 28 -8.86 -20.49 -18.18
C MET A 28 -9.51 -20.14 -16.84
N VAL A 29 -10.29 -21.03 -16.26
CA VAL A 29 -10.91 -20.81 -14.93
C VAL A 29 -9.82 -20.67 -13.87
N PHE A 30 -8.79 -21.51 -13.89
CA PHE A 30 -7.67 -21.40 -12.98
C PHE A 30 -6.92 -20.08 -13.15
N LEU A 31 -6.65 -19.65 -14.38
CA LEU A 31 -6.01 -18.35 -14.66
C LEU A 31 -6.82 -17.17 -14.09
N ILE A 32 -8.14 -17.19 -14.31
CA ILE A 32 -9.02 -16.13 -13.82
C ILE A 32 -8.98 -16.08 -12.28
N ILE A 33 -9.09 -17.23 -11.62
CA ILE A 33 -9.03 -17.32 -10.16
C ILE A 33 -7.66 -16.87 -9.65
N ASN A 34 -6.57 -17.37 -10.23
CA ASN A 34 -5.21 -17.00 -9.83
C ASN A 34 -4.96 -15.48 -9.99
N PHE A 35 -5.40 -14.89 -11.10
CA PHE A 35 -5.28 -13.46 -11.34
C PHE A 35 -6.13 -12.63 -10.39
N TYR A 36 -7.40 -13.02 -10.18
CA TYR A 36 -8.30 -12.31 -9.27
C TYR A 36 -7.76 -12.29 -7.84
N VAL A 37 -7.33 -13.45 -7.33
CA VAL A 37 -6.77 -13.56 -5.97
C VAL A 37 -5.44 -12.80 -5.86
N ALA A 38 -4.59 -12.86 -6.91
CA ALA A 38 -3.34 -12.11 -6.95
C ALA A 38 -3.58 -10.59 -6.92
N ALA A 39 -4.56 -10.10 -7.67
CA ALA A 39 -4.92 -8.68 -7.70
C ALA A 39 -5.45 -8.21 -6.34
N THR A 40 -6.29 -9.00 -5.69
CA THR A 40 -6.81 -8.70 -4.34
C THR A 40 -5.67 -8.60 -3.33
N TYR A 41 -4.79 -9.60 -3.28
CA TYR A 41 -3.65 -9.59 -2.35
C TYR A 41 -2.68 -8.44 -2.64
N SER A 42 -2.42 -8.13 -3.91
CA SER A 42 -1.56 -7.01 -4.29
C SER A 42 -2.12 -5.65 -3.84
N SER A 43 -3.45 -5.46 -3.92
CA SER A 43 -4.11 -4.25 -3.44
C SER A 43 -4.00 -4.11 -1.92
N GLU A 44 -4.27 -5.18 -1.18
CA GLU A 44 -4.21 -5.22 0.29
C GLU A 44 -2.78 -5.01 0.81
N GLU A 45 -1.79 -5.66 0.18
CA GLU A 45 -0.37 -5.46 0.50
C GLU A 45 0.11 -4.06 0.13
N GLY A 46 -0.41 -3.47 -0.94
CA GLY A 46 -0.14 -2.08 -1.33
C GLY A 46 -0.62 -1.09 -0.26
N GLU A 47 -1.81 -1.29 0.29
CA GLU A 47 -2.34 -0.47 1.38
C GLU A 47 -1.56 -0.67 2.68
N ALA A 48 -1.22 -1.92 3.03
CA ALA A 48 -0.38 -2.20 4.20
C ALA A 48 1.00 -1.52 4.08
N ARG A 49 1.65 -1.56 2.90
CA ARG A 49 2.90 -0.83 2.65
C ARG A 49 2.74 0.68 2.82
N SER A 50 1.63 1.24 2.38
CA SER A 50 1.34 2.67 2.57
C SER A 50 1.29 3.03 4.05
N LEU A 51 0.58 2.25 4.87
CA LEU A 51 0.51 2.45 6.32
C LEU A 51 1.89 2.28 6.99
N VAL A 52 2.66 1.28 6.61
CA VAL A 52 4.03 1.09 7.13
C VAL A 52 4.95 2.24 6.71
N SER A 53 4.85 2.72 5.47
CA SER A 53 5.63 3.88 5.00
C SER A 53 5.25 5.16 5.74
N GLN A 54 3.97 5.34 6.07
CA GLN A 54 3.51 6.42 6.95
C GLN A 54 4.19 6.33 8.31
N VAL A 55 4.18 5.15 8.96
CA VAL A 55 4.87 4.93 10.25
C VAL A 55 6.37 5.24 10.13
N GLN A 56 7.03 4.90 9.02
CA GLN A 56 8.45 5.22 8.80
C GLN A 56 8.73 6.73 8.79
N VAL A 57 7.90 7.50 8.10
CA VAL A 57 8.04 8.97 8.05
C VAL A 57 7.72 9.57 9.41
N GLU A 58 6.62 9.18 10.01
CA GLU A 58 6.12 9.72 11.27
C GLU A 58 7.00 9.34 12.46
N SER A 59 7.74 8.22 12.41
CA SER A 59 8.72 7.84 13.44
C SER A 59 9.85 8.86 13.58
N GLN A 60 10.24 9.54 12.50
CA GLN A 60 11.23 10.62 12.55
C GLN A 60 10.61 11.94 13.00
N GLN A 61 9.37 12.20 12.57
CA GLN A 61 8.66 13.42 12.93
C GLN A 61 8.31 13.47 14.43
N ILE A 62 7.93 12.34 15.04
CA ILE A 62 7.56 12.29 16.44
C ILE A 62 8.73 12.67 17.37
N ALA A 63 9.96 12.25 17.02
CA ALA A 63 11.16 12.63 17.76
C ALA A 63 11.42 14.15 17.71
N LYS A 64 11.27 14.74 16.52
CA LYS A 64 11.39 16.19 16.34
C LYS A 64 10.34 16.94 17.16
N PHE A 65 9.06 16.57 17.02
CA PHE A 65 7.97 17.26 17.72
C PHE A 65 8.04 17.08 19.24
N ALA A 66 8.47 15.91 19.72
CA ALA A 66 8.71 15.68 21.13
C ALA A 66 9.79 16.61 21.67
N GLN A 67 10.90 16.79 20.96
CA GLN A 67 12.00 17.68 21.35
C GLN A 67 11.59 19.15 21.34
N GLU A 68 10.86 19.58 20.32
CA GLU A 68 10.35 20.96 20.22
C GLU A 68 9.28 21.25 21.28
N ALA A 69 8.33 20.32 21.51
CA ALA A 69 7.33 20.43 22.56
C ALA A 69 7.98 20.50 23.94
N ALA A 70 8.92 19.60 24.24
CA ALA A 70 9.68 19.63 25.50
C ALA A 70 10.54 20.91 25.68
N SER A 71 10.72 21.70 24.65
CA SER A 71 11.42 22.98 24.70
C SER A 71 10.49 24.20 24.71
N GLY A 72 9.16 23.99 24.82
CA GLY A 72 8.17 25.06 24.90
C GLY A 72 7.57 25.49 23.55
N GLY A 73 7.75 24.71 22.48
CA GLY A 73 7.14 24.99 21.19
C GLY A 73 5.61 24.75 21.24
N TYR A 74 4.81 25.82 21.20
CA TYR A 74 3.34 25.73 21.34
C TYR A 74 2.70 24.81 20.30
N GLU A 75 3.00 25.01 19.01
CA GLU A 75 2.44 24.22 17.91
C GLU A 75 2.92 22.75 17.92
N SER A 76 4.10 22.51 18.49
CA SER A 76 4.72 21.19 18.49
C SER A 76 3.98 20.19 19.38
N PHE A 77 3.21 20.65 20.39
CA PHE A 77 2.34 19.78 21.19
C PHE A 77 1.20 19.20 20.34
N ASP A 78 0.56 20.02 19.53
CA ASP A 78 -0.54 19.58 18.68
C ASP A 78 -0.02 18.66 17.56
N MET A 79 1.17 18.95 17.03
CA MET A 79 1.83 18.08 16.06
C MET A 79 2.28 16.75 16.66
N LEU A 80 2.75 16.75 17.90
CA LEU A 80 3.12 15.53 18.63
C LEU A 80 1.90 14.63 18.85
N ASP A 81 0.79 15.19 19.28
CA ASP A 81 -0.45 14.44 19.51
C ASP A 81 -1.04 13.88 18.20
N ALA A 82 -1.07 14.71 17.15
CA ALA A 82 -1.52 14.28 15.82
C ALA A 82 -0.66 13.14 15.26
N THR A 83 0.68 13.25 15.36
CA THR A 83 1.61 12.22 14.89
C THR A 83 1.48 10.94 15.69
N ARG A 84 1.37 11.02 17.04
CA ARG A 84 1.13 9.88 17.92
C ARG A 84 -0.16 9.16 17.55
N THR A 85 -1.24 9.90 17.37
CA THR A 85 -2.55 9.36 16.99
C THR A 85 -2.50 8.70 15.62
N SER A 86 -1.84 9.31 14.67
CA SER A 86 -1.67 8.81 13.30
C SER A 86 -0.94 7.47 13.26
N ILE A 87 0.20 7.36 13.95
CA ILE A 87 0.95 6.10 14.07
C ILE A 87 0.09 5.02 14.74
N GLN A 88 -0.59 5.37 15.84
CA GLN A 88 -1.46 4.42 16.55
C GLN A 88 -2.55 3.86 15.63
N VAL A 89 -3.25 4.72 14.90
CA VAL A 89 -4.29 4.33 13.94
C VAL A 89 -3.73 3.43 12.83
N ALA A 90 -2.55 3.76 12.29
CA ALA A 90 -1.90 2.94 11.26
C ALA A 90 -1.55 1.53 11.78
N LEU A 91 -1.00 1.43 12.99
CA LEU A 91 -0.68 0.14 13.62
C LEU A 91 -1.93 -0.67 13.97
N ASP A 92 -3.00 -0.02 14.45
CA ASP A 92 -4.27 -0.68 14.76
C ASP A 92 -4.93 -1.24 13.48
N LYS A 93 -4.91 -0.49 12.36
CA LYS A 93 -5.37 -0.95 11.06
C LYS A 93 -4.57 -2.16 10.57
N LEU A 94 -3.25 -2.14 10.69
CA LEU A 94 -2.41 -3.28 10.34
C LEU A 94 -2.69 -4.51 11.22
N LYS A 95 -2.94 -4.32 12.51
CA LYS A 95 -3.18 -5.40 13.47
C LYS A 95 -4.57 -6.02 13.34
N GLN A 96 -5.61 -5.19 13.25
CA GLN A 96 -7.01 -5.61 13.32
C GLN A 96 -7.69 -5.64 11.96
N GLY A 97 -7.10 -4.99 10.96
CA GLY A 97 -7.72 -4.70 9.67
C GLY A 97 -8.57 -3.43 9.71
N ASP A 98 -9.03 -3.02 8.54
CA ASP A 98 -9.92 -1.88 8.36
C ASP A 98 -11.05 -2.25 7.41
N ALA A 99 -12.25 -2.44 7.95
CA ALA A 99 -13.43 -2.81 7.17
C ALA A 99 -13.85 -1.73 6.15
N ALA A 100 -13.50 -0.46 6.40
CA ALA A 100 -13.86 0.64 5.51
C ALA A 100 -13.04 0.63 4.21
N SER A 101 -11.75 0.26 4.29
CA SER A 101 -10.86 0.12 3.13
C SER A 101 -10.81 -1.32 2.60
N GLY A 102 -11.37 -2.28 3.33
CA GLY A 102 -11.27 -3.71 3.01
C GLY A 102 -9.92 -4.32 3.36
N LEU A 103 -9.09 -3.63 4.14
CA LEU A 103 -7.80 -4.12 4.59
C LEU A 103 -8.00 -5.24 5.63
N PRO A 104 -7.49 -6.46 5.40
CA PRO A 104 -7.54 -7.52 6.39
C PRO A 104 -6.46 -7.35 7.48
N ALA A 105 -6.65 -8.05 8.60
CA ALA A 105 -5.67 -8.09 9.66
C ALA A 105 -4.37 -8.78 9.22
N PHE A 106 -3.24 -8.07 9.29
CA PHE A 106 -1.90 -8.63 8.99
C PHE A 106 -1.28 -9.36 10.19
N ALA A 107 -1.92 -9.34 11.36
CA ALA A 107 -1.58 -10.20 12.50
C ALA A 107 -1.89 -11.68 12.27
N SER A 108 -2.63 -12.04 11.20
CA SER A 108 -2.96 -13.42 10.84
C SER A 108 -2.23 -13.87 9.58
N SER A 109 -1.99 -15.19 9.46
CA SER A 109 -1.33 -15.78 8.27
C SER A 109 -2.21 -15.63 7.02
N ARG A 110 -1.57 -15.28 5.89
CA ARG A 110 -2.22 -15.07 4.59
C ARG A 110 -1.54 -15.88 3.51
N GLY A 111 -2.28 -16.77 2.88
CA GLY A 111 -1.71 -17.65 1.84
C GLY A 111 -0.56 -18.52 2.34
N GLY A 112 -0.52 -18.83 3.66
CA GLY A 112 0.56 -19.60 4.29
C GLY A 112 1.78 -18.76 4.71
N VAL A 113 1.76 -17.44 4.53
CA VAL A 113 2.82 -16.51 4.93
C VAL A 113 2.30 -15.59 6.03
N SER A 114 3.14 -15.27 7.01
CA SER A 114 2.81 -14.42 8.15
C SER A 114 3.89 -13.37 8.37
N VAL A 115 3.47 -12.14 8.65
CA VAL A 115 4.31 -11.03 9.12
C VAL A 115 4.02 -10.66 10.58
N GLU A 116 3.29 -11.53 11.29
CA GLU A 116 2.85 -11.33 12.68
C GLU A 116 4.02 -10.98 13.61
N LYS A 117 5.16 -11.67 13.44
CA LYS A 117 6.36 -11.43 14.25
C LYS A 117 6.87 -9.99 14.06
N GLN A 118 7.05 -9.56 12.82
CA GLN A 118 7.58 -8.22 12.50
C GLN A 118 6.60 -7.12 12.94
N LEU A 119 5.31 -7.34 12.74
CA LEU A 119 4.27 -6.42 13.21
C LEU A 119 4.23 -6.37 14.74
N GLY A 120 4.34 -7.50 15.43
CA GLY A 120 4.42 -7.57 16.89
C GLY A 120 5.64 -6.83 17.45
N GLU A 121 6.81 -7.00 16.83
CA GLU A 121 8.03 -6.27 17.19
C GLU A 121 7.88 -4.75 16.99
N LEU A 122 7.25 -4.32 15.89
CA LEU A 122 6.97 -2.91 15.61
C LEU A 122 6.03 -2.31 16.69
N ILE A 123 4.94 -3.00 17.02
CA ILE A 123 3.98 -2.56 18.05
C ILE A 123 4.65 -2.52 19.43
N ALA A 124 5.48 -3.49 19.76
CA ALA A 124 6.21 -3.51 21.03
C ALA A 124 7.20 -2.33 21.16
N THR A 125 7.86 -1.93 20.05
CA THR A 125 8.75 -0.76 20.00
C THR A 125 7.96 0.55 20.05
N TRP A 126 6.74 0.58 19.53
CA TRP A 126 5.87 1.75 19.57
C TRP A 126 5.36 2.08 20.98
N ALA A 127 5.09 1.08 21.81
CA ALA A 127 4.48 1.26 23.12
C ALA A 127 5.23 2.27 24.01
N PRO A 128 6.57 2.16 24.23
CA PRO A 128 7.31 3.14 25.02
C PRO A 128 7.35 4.54 24.38
N VAL A 129 7.39 4.65 23.06
CA VAL A 129 7.34 5.94 22.35
C VAL A 129 6.01 6.65 22.61
N SER A 130 4.90 5.93 22.47
CA SER A 130 3.54 6.46 22.71
C SER A 130 3.35 6.88 24.17
N GLU A 131 3.83 6.09 25.14
CA GLU A 131 3.74 6.40 26.56
C GLU A 131 4.53 7.68 26.91
N ASN A 132 5.76 7.82 26.41
CA ASN A 132 6.56 8.99 26.65
C ASN A 132 6.02 10.24 25.94
N ALA A 133 5.44 10.10 24.73
CA ALA A 133 4.73 11.20 24.08
C ALA A 133 3.53 11.67 24.92
N GLU A 134 2.77 10.75 25.51
CA GLU A 134 1.67 11.08 26.40
C GLU A 134 2.14 11.82 27.66
N LYS A 135 3.27 11.41 28.28
CA LYS A 135 3.85 12.13 29.42
C LYS A 135 4.18 13.58 29.07
N ILE A 136 4.75 13.83 27.89
CA ILE A 136 5.02 15.19 27.40
C ILE A 136 3.72 15.97 27.21
N LEU A 137 2.71 15.38 26.58
CA LEU A 137 1.41 16.02 26.31
C LEU A 137 0.68 16.39 27.61
N LEU A 138 0.72 15.54 28.65
CA LEU A 138 0.13 15.81 29.96
C LEU A 138 0.80 16.97 30.67
N ARG A 139 2.03 17.35 30.32
CA ARG A 139 2.79 18.47 30.92
C ARG A 139 2.79 19.72 30.02
N LYS A 140 1.92 19.80 29.00
CA LYS A 140 1.84 20.92 28.05
C LYS A 140 1.81 22.27 28.75
N GLU A 141 0.86 22.48 29.67
CA GLU A 141 0.70 23.76 30.38
C GLU A 141 1.91 24.11 31.26
N LEU A 142 2.48 23.13 31.95
CA LEU A 142 3.69 23.34 32.74
C LEU A 142 4.85 23.85 31.88
N VAL A 143 5.10 23.19 30.76
CA VAL A 143 6.23 23.53 29.85
C VAL A 143 6.02 24.89 29.21
N LEU A 144 4.79 25.21 28.79
CA LEU A 144 4.47 26.50 28.18
C LEU A 144 4.62 27.65 29.20
N ASN A 145 4.03 27.50 30.39
CA ASN A 145 4.14 28.50 31.48
C ASN A 145 5.61 28.68 31.89
N LEU A 146 6.40 27.60 31.93
CA LEU A 146 7.82 27.68 32.25
C LEU A 146 8.61 28.45 31.15
N ALA A 147 8.31 28.22 29.87
CA ALA A 147 8.91 28.95 28.78
C ALA A 147 8.56 30.46 28.84
N ASP A 148 7.30 30.78 29.15
CA ASP A 148 6.84 32.16 29.31
C ASP A 148 7.52 32.83 30.49
N SER A 149 7.56 32.20 31.68
CA SER A 149 8.23 32.75 32.86
C SER A 149 9.73 32.92 32.66
N ALA A 150 10.37 31.97 31.98
CA ALA A 150 11.79 32.07 31.63
C ALA A 150 12.07 33.23 30.65
N SER A 151 11.16 33.43 29.68
CA SER A 151 11.22 34.54 28.74
C SER A 151 11.02 35.89 29.46
N ALA A 152 10.02 35.98 30.32
CA ALA A 152 9.75 37.19 31.12
C ALA A 152 10.94 37.56 32.03
N PHE A 153 11.48 36.56 32.75
CA PHE A 153 12.68 36.75 33.55
C PHE A 153 13.87 37.21 32.67
N SER A 154 14.13 36.53 31.56
CA SER A 154 15.24 36.87 30.66
C SER A 154 15.11 38.29 30.13
N ALA A 155 13.91 38.76 29.80
CA ALA A 155 13.64 40.12 29.35
C ALA A 155 13.84 41.17 30.45
N SER A 156 13.64 40.78 31.74
CA SER A 156 13.84 41.69 32.88
C SER A 156 15.31 41.93 33.21
N VAL A 157 16.21 40.99 32.94
CA VAL A 157 17.63 41.05 33.37
C VAL A 157 18.39 42.23 32.79
N PRO A 158 18.32 42.60 31.50
CA PRO A 158 19.00 43.77 30.96
C PRO A 158 18.55 45.06 31.65
N GLN A 159 17.27 45.18 32.00
CA GLN A 159 16.74 46.34 32.70
C GLN A 159 17.26 46.41 34.16
N LEU A 160 17.29 45.28 34.88
CA LEU A 160 17.90 45.21 36.21
C LEU A 160 19.38 45.59 36.20
N GLN A 161 20.11 45.12 35.19
CA GLN A 161 21.54 45.47 34.99
C GLN A 161 21.74 46.98 34.74
N ALA A 162 20.94 47.59 33.84
CA ALA A 162 20.99 48.99 33.56
C ALA A 162 20.66 49.86 34.80
N GLN A 163 19.63 49.49 35.55
CA GLN A 163 19.25 50.18 36.76
C GLN A 163 20.31 50.01 37.88
N MET A 164 20.95 48.84 37.94
CA MET A 164 22.05 48.62 38.89
C MET A 164 23.32 49.42 38.52
N ASP A 165 23.58 49.59 37.24
CA ASP A 165 24.66 50.47 36.75
C ASP A 165 24.43 51.94 37.16
N GLU A 166 23.17 52.42 37.12
CA GLU A 166 22.80 53.72 37.68
C GLU A 166 23.11 53.86 39.16
N VAL A 167 22.81 52.78 39.99
CA VAL A 167 23.16 52.73 41.40
C VAL A 167 24.70 52.87 41.58
N VAL A 168 25.47 52.08 40.81
CA VAL A 168 26.94 52.09 40.83
C VAL A 168 27.46 53.47 40.50
N ARG A 169 26.93 54.11 39.43
CA ARG A 169 27.32 55.49 39.04
C ARG A 169 27.03 56.49 40.14
N ALA A 170 25.82 56.49 40.69
CA ALA A 170 25.44 57.40 41.79
C ALA A 170 26.27 57.20 43.05
N MET A 171 26.66 55.96 43.39
CA MET A 171 27.57 55.64 44.49
C MET A 171 28.99 56.18 44.22
N SER A 172 29.49 56.05 42.99
CA SER A 172 30.79 56.58 42.59
C SER A 172 30.84 58.11 42.62
N GLU A 173 29.82 58.78 42.09
CA GLU A 173 29.70 60.25 42.11
C GLU A 173 29.56 60.81 43.53
N SER A 174 28.95 60.07 44.47
CA SER A 174 28.84 60.44 45.85
C SER A 174 30.07 60.14 46.73
N GLY A 175 31.12 59.54 46.14
CA GLY A 175 32.35 59.22 46.85
C GLY A 175 32.22 57.99 47.77
N ALA A 176 31.34 57.05 47.47
CA ALA A 176 31.21 55.81 48.22
C ALA A 176 32.52 55.01 48.25
N PRO A 177 32.83 54.26 49.31
CA PRO A 177 34.04 53.43 49.37
C PRO A 177 34.07 52.41 48.20
N SER A 178 35.24 52.18 47.66
CA SER A 178 35.44 51.26 46.53
C SER A 178 34.94 49.84 46.77
N THR A 179 35.02 49.38 48.03
CA THR A 179 34.48 48.10 48.49
C THR A 179 32.95 48.01 48.36
N GLN A 180 32.23 49.13 48.61
CA GLN A 180 30.77 49.20 48.48
C GLN A 180 30.37 49.27 47.01
N ILE A 181 31.10 50.03 46.18
CA ILE A 181 30.93 50.08 44.73
C ILE A 181 31.14 48.68 44.13
N TYR A 182 32.17 47.94 44.56
CA TYR A 182 32.42 46.57 44.15
C TYR A 182 31.25 45.63 44.46
N ILE A 183 30.64 45.76 45.65
CA ILE A 183 29.46 44.97 46.02
C ILE A 183 28.29 45.24 45.06
N ALA A 184 28.05 46.47 44.69
CA ALA A 184 27.01 46.85 43.73
C ALA A 184 27.33 46.37 42.32
N VAL A 185 28.56 46.52 41.78
CA VAL A 185 28.97 45.98 40.49
C VAL A 185 28.79 44.46 40.38
N ARG A 186 29.08 43.76 41.49
CA ARG A 186 28.92 42.28 41.53
C ARG A 186 27.47 41.85 41.30
N GLN A 187 26.45 42.69 41.61
CA GLN A 187 25.04 42.35 41.34
C GLN A 187 24.76 42.29 39.79
N ILE A 188 25.43 43.11 39.00
CA ILE A 188 25.32 43.07 37.53
C ILE A 188 25.81 41.72 36.99
N VAL A 189 26.91 41.20 37.53
CA VAL A 189 27.46 39.90 37.21
C VAL A 189 26.55 38.75 37.68
N LEU A 190 25.94 38.89 38.86
CA LEU A 190 24.96 37.89 39.37
C LEU A 190 23.75 37.81 38.47
N ALA A 191 23.20 38.94 38.03
CA ALA A 191 22.07 38.98 37.11
C ALA A 191 22.38 38.23 35.79
N ASP A 192 23.56 38.42 35.20
CA ASP A 192 23.99 37.69 34.02
C ASP A 192 24.18 36.20 34.24
N ARG A 193 24.69 35.83 35.45
CA ARG A 193 24.81 34.40 35.80
C ARG A 193 23.43 33.75 35.98
N MET A 194 22.48 34.42 36.57
CA MET A 194 21.10 33.93 36.73
C MET A 194 20.45 33.65 35.35
N LEU A 195 20.65 34.55 34.38
CA LEU A 195 20.19 34.35 33.02
C LEU A 195 20.77 33.08 32.39
N ARG A 196 22.07 32.82 32.58
CA ARG A 196 22.68 31.58 32.08
C ARG A 196 22.12 30.33 32.76
N TYR A 197 21.82 30.39 34.05
CA TYR A 197 21.23 29.25 34.75
C TYR A 197 19.80 28.96 34.27
N VAL A 198 18.99 29.97 33.99
CA VAL A 198 17.65 29.77 33.39
C VAL A 198 17.78 29.06 32.05
N THR A 199 18.70 29.48 31.20
CA THR A 199 18.95 28.77 29.93
C THR A 199 19.36 27.31 30.12
N GLN A 200 20.21 27.01 31.11
CA GLN A 200 20.60 25.64 31.44
C GLN A 200 19.44 24.82 32.04
N ILE A 201 18.57 25.41 32.84
CA ILE A 201 17.36 24.76 33.35
C ILE A 201 16.44 24.34 32.21
N LEU A 202 16.20 25.23 31.23
CA LEU A 202 15.36 24.96 30.07
C LEU A 202 15.95 23.90 29.13
N GLN A 203 17.26 23.75 29.10
CA GLN A 203 17.91 22.68 28.33
C GLN A 203 17.67 21.29 28.93
N GLY A 204 17.38 21.21 30.24
CA GLY A 204 17.13 19.94 30.91
C GLY A 204 18.41 19.15 31.22
N GLY A 205 18.22 17.85 31.46
CA GLY A 205 19.29 16.92 31.82
C GLY A 205 19.89 17.13 33.23
N ALA A 206 20.93 16.37 33.56
CA ALA A 206 21.56 16.40 34.89
C ALA A 206 22.13 17.79 35.26
N ALA A 207 22.53 18.59 34.27
CA ALA A 207 23.03 19.94 34.44
C ALA A 207 21.95 20.91 34.94
N ALA A 208 20.69 20.70 34.56
CA ALA A 208 19.55 21.56 34.96
C ALA A 208 19.32 21.59 36.50
N VAL A 209 19.44 20.44 37.16
CA VAL A 209 19.27 20.36 38.60
C VAL A 209 20.31 21.21 39.34
N SER A 210 21.60 21.09 38.96
CA SER A 210 22.65 21.90 39.54
C SER A 210 22.56 23.39 39.16
N ALA A 211 22.02 23.69 37.98
CA ALA A 211 21.74 25.07 37.56
C ALA A 211 20.63 25.69 38.40
N ALA A 212 19.55 24.96 38.68
CA ALA A 212 18.46 25.42 39.54
C ALA A 212 18.95 25.74 40.97
N ASP A 213 19.80 24.89 41.56
CA ASP A 213 20.40 25.15 42.84
C ASP A 213 21.28 26.40 42.87
N ARG A 214 22.08 26.59 41.81
CA ARG A 214 22.94 27.80 41.69
C ARG A 214 22.11 29.04 41.46
N PHE A 215 21.08 28.94 40.64
CA PHE A 215 20.14 30.03 40.39
C PHE A 215 19.46 30.47 41.67
N SER A 216 18.93 29.55 42.47
CA SER A 216 18.28 29.81 43.74
C SER A 216 19.25 30.54 44.71
N ARG A 217 20.50 30.09 44.81
CA ARG A 217 21.52 30.76 45.68
C ARG A 217 21.84 32.17 45.20
N ASP A 218 22.08 32.36 43.89
CA ASP A 218 22.42 33.66 43.35
C ASP A 218 21.24 34.63 43.41
N TYR A 219 20.01 34.17 43.23
CA TYR A 219 18.80 34.96 43.41
C TYR A 219 18.63 35.42 44.87
N SER A 220 18.80 34.52 45.84
CA SER A 220 18.76 34.84 47.26
C SER A 220 19.86 35.83 47.64
N MET A 221 21.09 35.65 47.15
CA MET A 221 22.20 36.56 47.41
C MET A 221 21.96 37.96 46.79
N PHE A 222 21.41 38.02 45.58
CA PHE A 222 21.04 39.27 44.94
C PHE A 222 20.02 40.04 45.80
N GLY A 223 18.98 39.40 46.25
CA GLY A 223 17.96 40.00 47.13
C GLY A 223 18.50 40.49 48.47
N GLN A 224 19.36 39.68 49.11
CA GLN A 224 20.00 40.07 50.39
C GLN A 224 20.87 41.30 50.22
N VAL A 225 21.65 41.40 49.13
CA VAL A 225 22.49 42.58 48.89
C VAL A 225 21.64 43.80 48.57
N LEU A 226 20.50 43.66 47.84
CA LEU A 226 19.61 44.83 47.64
C LEU A 226 19.06 45.36 48.96
N VAL A 227 18.63 44.50 49.87
CA VAL A 227 18.20 44.91 51.24
C VAL A 227 19.34 45.56 52.02
N GLY A 228 20.57 45.02 51.90
CA GLY A 228 21.74 45.59 52.51
C GLY A 228 22.11 46.98 51.98
N LEU A 229 21.98 47.18 50.68
CA LEU A 229 22.24 48.51 50.04
C LEU A 229 21.17 49.53 50.40
N ASP A 230 19.94 49.13 50.67
CA ASP A 230 18.82 50.00 51.09
C ASP A 230 18.87 50.35 52.56
N ALA A 231 19.01 49.35 53.44
CA ALA A 231 18.92 49.52 54.90
C ALA A 231 20.30 49.52 55.60
N GLY A 232 21.32 48.99 54.96
CA GLY A 232 22.59 48.65 55.59
C GLY A 232 22.58 47.21 56.15
N SER A 233 23.72 46.51 56.17
CA SER A 233 23.92 45.20 56.75
C SER A 233 25.33 45.12 57.36
N ALA A 234 25.40 45.20 58.73
CA ALA A 234 26.66 45.06 59.41
C ALA A 234 27.26 43.67 59.32
N GLU A 235 26.41 42.63 59.25
CA GLU A 235 26.80 41.23 59.09
C GLU A 235 27.47 40.96 57.74
N GLN A 236 26.99 41.59 56.65
CA GLN A 236 27.54 41.47 55.33
C GLN A 236 28.59 42.58 54.98
N GLY A 237 28.84 43.49 55.86
CA GLY A 237 29.69 44.62 55.64
C GLY A 237 29.18 45.63 54.61
N ILE A 238 27.87 45.68 54.42
CA ILE A 238 27.22 46.51 53.38
C ILE A 238 26.73 47.78 54.05
N ARG A 239 27.16 48.96 53.53
CA ARG A 239 26.67 50.25 53.92
C ARG A 239 25.47 50.66 53.08
N ARG A 240 24.54 51.37 53.73
CA ARG A 240 23.39 51.96 53.02
C ARG A 240 23.84 52.96 51.96
N VAL A 241 23.16 52.98 50.81
CA VAL A 241 23.35 54.00 49.78
C VAL A 241 22.85 55.36 50.32
N GLU A 242 23.77 56.34 50.40
CA GLU A 242 23.48 57.64 51.00
C GLU A 242 22.91 58.67 50.03
N SER A 243 23.32 58.63 48.74
CA SER A 243 22.87 59.58 47.73
C SER A 243 21.37 59.40 47.38
N ALA A 244 20.65 60.51 47.20
CA ALA A 244 19.23 60.48 46.84
C ALA A 244 19.00 59.82 45.47
N SER A 245 19.87 60.13 44.49
CA SER A 245 19.83 59.52 43.15
C SER A 245 20.11 58.03 43.21
N GLY A 246 21.09 57.59 44.03
CA GLY A 246 21.39 56.16 44.23
C GLY A 246 20.24 55.39 44.88
N ARG A 247 19.58 55.95 45.86
CA ARG A 247 18.39 55.34 46.53
C ARG A 247 17.21 55.25 45.56
N GLN A 248 16.99 56.28 44.70
CA GLN A 248 15.92 56.22 43.73
C GLN A 248 16.21 55.15 42.65
N ALA A 249 17.46 55.02 42.17
CA ALA A 249 17.85 53.95 41.27
C ALA A 249 17.71 52.57 41.94
N LEU A 250 18.16 52.40 43.19
CA LEU A 250 18.04 51.17 43.95
C LEU A 250 16.58 50.75 44.14
N GLY A 251 15.65 51.71 44.41
CA GLY A 251 14.22 51.44 44.45
C GLY A 251 13.69 50.84 43.15
N ARG A 252 14.11 51.38 41.99
CA ARG A 252 13.73 50.77 40.69
C ARG A 252 14.25 49.34 40.52
N VAL A 253 15.48 49.06 40.98
CA VAL A 253 16.03 47.70 40.97
C VAL A 253 15.22 46.78 41.86
N ALA A 254 14.87 47.24 43.08
CA ALA A 254 14.09 46.48 44.04
C ALA A 254 12.66 46.15 43.51
N ASP A 255 12.02 47.13 42.85
CA ASP A 255 10.72 46.95 42.21
C ASP A 255 10.79 45.93 41.04
N GLY A 256 11.83 46.02 40.18
CA GLY A 256 12.06 45.10 39.09
C GLY A 256 12.34 43.67 39.59
N PHE A 257 13.16 43.54 40.63
CA PHE A 257 13.48 42.26 41.28
C PHE A 257 12.24 41.61 41.95
N ALA A 258 11.41 42.45 42.62
CA ALA A 258 10.14 41.98 43.21
C ALA A 258 9.15 41.49 42.15
N LYS A 259 9.06 42.14 41.00
CA LYS A 259 8.23 41.69 39.87
C LYS A 259 8.68 40.35 39.32
N ALA A 260 9.99 40.11 39.21
CA ALA A 260 10.56 38.85 38.71
C ALA A 260 10.40 37.67 39.71
N LYS A 261 10.00 37.94 40.95
CA LYS A 261 9.93 36.93 42.00
C LYS A 261 9.01 35.76 41.64
N GLN A 262 7.84 36.04 41.11
CA GLN A 262 6.88 35.00 40.74
C GLN A 262 7.41 34.08 39.62
N ASP A 263 8.05 34.66 38.61
CA ASP A 263 8.67 33.91 37.54
C ASP A 263 9.80 33.01 38.02
N VAL A 264 10.64 33.54 38.93
CA VAL A 264 11.75 32.79 39.55
C VAL A 264 11.24 31.60 40.37
N GLU A 265 10.24 31.83 41.22
CA GLU A 265 9.63 30.76 42.06
C GLU A 265 9.05 29.67 41.16
N PHE A 266 8.35 30.05 40.08
CA PHE A 266 7.80 29.10 39.13
C PHE A 266 8.88 28.31 38.38
N ILE A 267 9.95 28.99 37.92
CA ILE A 267 11.08 28.34 37.25
C ILE A 267 11.73 27.29 38.17
N LEU A 268 11.92 27.60 39.43
CA LEU A 268 12.53 26.68 40.39
C LEU A 268 11.65 25.48 40.71
N ASP A 269 10.34 25.70 40.89
CA ASP A 269 9.37 24.63 41.19
C ASP A 269 9.19 23.69 39.99
N ALA A 270 9.05 24.25 38.79
CA ALA A 270 8.84 23.49 37.57
C ALA A 270 10.09 22.71 37.08
N SER A 271 11.29 23.09 37.52
CA SER A 271 12.56 22.51 37.07
C SER A 271 12.65 20.99 37.19
N THR A 272 12.10 20.44 38.30
CA THR A 272 12.10 18.98 38.57
C THR A 272 11.15 18.24 37.60
N GLN A 273 9.97 18.81 37.32
CA GLN A 273 8.99 18.19 36.38
C GLN A 273 9.45 18.33 34.93
N LEU A 274 10.17 19.41 34.59
CA LEU A 274 10.78 19.55 33.27
C LEU A 274 11.82 18.46 32.98
N PHE A 275 12.53 17.98 34.04
CA PHE A 275 13.47 16.86 33.85
C PHE A 275 12.78 15.62 33.30
N GLU A 276 11.59 15.23 33.82
CA GLU A 276 10.81 14.10 33.36
C GLU A 276 10.38 14.28 31.89
N VAL A 277 9.99 15.50 31.49
CA VAL A 277 9.61 15.83 30.11
C VAL A 277 10.79 15.66 29.14
N LYS A 278 11.96 16.14 29.55
CA LYS A 278 13.18 16.02 28.75
C LYS A 278 13.64 14.58 28.63
N GLU A 279 13.60 13.78 29.73
CA GLU A 279 13.90 12.35 29.71
C GLU A 279 12.95 11.59 28.77
N SER A 280 11.65 11.93 28.80
CA SER A 280 10.66 11.36 27.88
C SER A 280 10.98 11.71 26.42
N SER A 281 11.38 12.95 26.15
CA SER A 281 11.79 13.39 24.81
C SER A 281 13.04 12.67 24.31
N ASP A 282 14.06 12.51 25.17
CA ASP A 282 15.29 11.80 24.85
C ASP A 282 15.02 10.31 24.57
N THR A 283 14.12 9.70 25.37
CA THR A 283 13.67 8.32 25.15
C THR A 283 12.98 8.18 23.79
N ILE A 284 12.07 9.08 23.45
CA ILE A 284 11.42 9.07 22.11
C ILE A 284 12.45 9.20 21.00
N PHE A 285 13.45 10.07 21.15
CA PHE A 285 14.51 10.25 20.17
C PHE A 285 15.26 8.94 19.90
N VAL A 286 15.69 8.23 20.93
CA VAL A 286 16.42 6.95 20.82
C VAL A 286 15.52 5.84 20.25
N GLU A 287 14.31 5.70 20.78
CA GLU A 287 13.37 4.64 20.38
C GLU A 287 12.80 4.87 18.97
N SER A 288 12.72 6.11 18.50
CA SER A 288 12.24 6.43 17.14
C SER A 288 13.12 5.83 16.03
N GLU A 289 14.43 5.70 16.26
CA GLU A 289 15.34 5.04 15.32
C GLU A 289 15.06 3.53 15.26
N GLN A 290 14.78 2.90 16.42
CA GLN A 290 14.40 1.50 16.47
C GLN A 290 13.04 1.26 15.81
N LEU A 291 12.07 2.16 16.05
CA LEU A 291 10.75 2.14 15.43
C LEU A 291 10.86 2.19 13.91
N LEU A 292 11.70 3.09 13.37
CA LEU A 292 11.99 3.18 11.94
C LEU A 292 12.62 1.89 11.40
N ALA A 293 13.56 1.30 12.14
CA ALA A 293 14.20 0.04 11.73
C ALA A 293 13.19 -1.11 11.70
N LYS A 294 12.31 -1.23 12.70
CA LYS A 294 11.25 -2.25 12.74
C LYS A 294 10.19 -2.04 11.65
N ALA A 295 9.82 -0.80 11.36
CA ALA A 295 8.91 -0.47 10.26
C ALA A 295 9.52 -0.87 8.90
N ARG A 296 10.82 -0.62 8.68
CA ARG A 296 11.53 -1.08 7.47
C ARG A 296 11.57 -2.61 7.37
N ALA A 297 11.80 -3.30 8.49
CA ALA A 297 11.79 -4.77 8.51
C ALA A 297 10.41 -5.34 8.18
N LEU A 298 9.33 -4.74 8.69
CA LEU A 298 7.96 -5.11 8.34
C LEU A 298 7.68 -4.85 6.86
N ASN A 299 8.09 -3.71 6.32
CA ASN A 299 7.91 -3.40 4.90
C ASN A 299 8.60 -4.43 4.00
N THR A 300 9.85 -4.78 4.31
CA THR A 300 10.60 -5.82 3.60
C THR A 300 9.92 -7.18 3.69
N ALA A 301 9.34 -7.51 4.85
CA ALA A 301 8.60 -8.77 5.02
C ALA A 301 7.31 -8.79 4.18
N ILE A 302 6.58 -7.68 4.09
CA ILE A 302 5.39 -7.55 3.22
C ILE A 302 5.80 -7.67 1.74
N ASP A 303 6.91 -7.05 1.33
CA ASP A 303 7.43 -7.13 -0.04
C ASP A 303 7.81 -8.56 -0.44
N ALA A 304 8.26 -9.38 0.50
CA ALA A 304 8.62 -10.78 0.27
C ALA A 304 7.40 -11.73 0.25
N MET A 305 6.22 -11.31 0.72
CA MET A 305 5.02 -12.18 0.79
C MET A 305 4.60 -12.79 -0.55
N PRO A 306 4.60 -12.06 -1.70
CA PRO A 306 4.20 -12.61 -2.99
C PRO A 306 5.05 -13.79 -3.44
N GLU A 307 6.35 -13.78 -3.14
CA GLU A 307 7.28 -14.84 -3.52
C GLU A 307 7.23 -16.05 -2.58
N ALA A 308 6.93 -15.81 -1.31
CA ALA A 308 6.89 -16.84 -0.28
C ALA A 308 5.62 -17.71 -0.30
N ARG A 309 4.52 -17.22 -0.89
CA ARG A 309 3.24 -17.95 -0.90
C ARG A 309 3.14 -18.95 -2.05
N ALA A 310 2.46 -20.09 -1.76
CA ALA A 310 2.23 -21.12 -2.77
C ALA A 310 1.13 -20.73 -3.78
N PHE A 311 0.11 -19.98 -3.33
CA PHE A 311 -1.01 -19.50 -4.15
C PHE A 311 -1.54 -18.16 -3.60
N PRO A 312 -1.87 -17.20 -4.49
CA PRO A 312 -1.63 -17.16 -5.93
C PRO A 312 -0.13 -17.10 -6.28
N SER A 313 0.27 -17.67 -7.41
CA SER A 313 1.68 -17.74 -7.82
C SER A 313 1.84 -17.39 -9.30
N VAL A 314 2.86 -16.60 -9.60
CA VAL A 314 3.22 -16.25 -10.98
C VAL A 314 3.60 -17.50 -11.76
N THR A 315 4.35 -18.43 -11.14
CA THR A 315 4.77 -19.69 -11.79
C THR A 315 3.59 -20.58 -12.15
N LEU A 316 2.61 -20.71 -11.26
CA LEU A 316 1.38 -21.45 -11.54
C LEU A 316 0.53 -20.77 -12.60
N GLY A 317 0.47 -19.44 -12.60
CA GLY A 317 -0.19 -18.65 -13.65
C GLY A 317 0.44 -18.86 -15.03
N VAL A 318 1.78 -18.82 -15.12
CA VAL A 318 2.51 -19.11 -16.37
C VAL A 318 2.26 -20.53 -16.83
N ALA A 319 2.34 -21.53 -15.93
CA ALA A 319 2.08 -22.93 -16.27
C ALA A 319 0.65 -23.13 -16.81
N ALA A 320 -0.35 -22.51 -16.18
CA ALA A 320 -1.73 -22.56 -16.65
C ALA A 320 -1.91 -21.82 -18.00
N GLY A 321 -1.20 -20.72 -18.22
CA GLY A 321 -1.17 -20.01 -19.50
C GLY A 321 -0.60 -20.87 -20.63
N VAL A 322 0.49 -21.59 -20.37
CA VAL A 322 1.07 -22.55 -21.31
C VAL A 322 0.09 -23.67 -21.61
N LEU A 323 -0.57 -24.23 -20.58
CA LEU A 323 -1.60 -25.26 -20.77
C LEU A 323 -2.79 -24.75 -21.60
N ALA A 324 -3.21 -23.51 -21.39
CA ALA A 324 -4.28 -22.90 -22.18
C ALA A 324 -3.88 -22.77 -23.67
N VAL A 325 -2.63 -22.36 -23.97
CA VAL A 325 -2.10 -22.28 -25.33
C VAL A 325 -2.05 -23.67 -25.96
N PHE A 326 -1.57 -24.68 -25.25
CA PHE A 326 -1.58 -26.07 -25.72
C PHE A 326 -3.01 -26.60 -25.94
N GLY A 327 -3.94 -26.29 -25.06
CA GLY A 327 -5.36 -26.64 -25.19
C GLY A 327 -5.98 -26.01 -26.45
N LEU A 328 -5.68 -24.74 -26.71
CA LEU A 328 -6.14 -24.02 -27.90
C LEU A 328 -5.53 -24.60 -29.16
N ALA A 329 -4.22 -24.86 -29.17
CA ALA A 329 -3.53 -25.46 -30.32
C ALA A 329 -4.07 -26.87 -30.62
N GLY A 330 -4.29 -27.69 -29.58
CA GLY A 330 -4.91 -29.01 -29.71
C GLY A 330 -6.34 -28.97 -30.24
N LEU A 331 -7.13 -27.99 -29.77
CA LEU A 331 -8.47 -27.73 -30.27
C LEU A 331 -8.46 -27.36 -31.75
N LEU A 332 -7.62 -26.39 -32.16
CA LEU A 332 -7.48 -25.94 -33.53
C LEU A 332 -7.00 -27.09 -34.44
N TYR A 333 -6.01 -27.87 -33.98
CA TYR A 333 -5.54 -29.04 -34.71
C TYR A 333 -6.65 -30.12 -34.88
N SER A 334 -7.43 -30.36 -33.83
CA SER A 334 -8.56 -31.30 -33.88
C SER A 334 -9.63 -30.83 -34.86
N LEU A 335 -9.97 -29.55 -34.89
CA LEU A 335 -10.92 -28.97 -35.85
C LEU A 335 -10.38 -28.99 -37.28
N TYR A 336 -9.12 -28.62 -37.50
CA TYR A 336 -8.47 -28.70 -38.81
C TYR A 336 -8.47 -30.12 -39.37
N ARG A 337 -8.10 -31.11 -38.55
CA ARG A 337 -8.12 -32.53 -38.92
C ARG A 337 -9.52 -33.04 -39.26
N ASP A 338 -10.56 -32.59 -38.52
CA ASP A 338 -11.94 -32.96 -38.84
C ASP A 338 -12.40 -32.34 -40.16
N GLN A 339 -12.04 -31.10 -40.45
CA GLN A 339 -12.40 -30.39 -41.66
C GLN A 339 -11.72 -31.01 -42.88
N THR A 340 -10.42 -31.34 -42.82
CA THR A 340 -9.71 -32.01 -43.92
C THR A 340 -10.27 -33.38 -44.26
N ARG A 341 -10.66 -34.15 -43.24
CA ARG A 341 -11.30 -35.46 -43.45
C ARG A 341 -12.69 -35.34 -44.07
N ARG A 342 -13.50 -34.38 -43.67
CA ARG A 342 -14.81 -34.12 -44.27
C ARG A 342 -14.65 -33.73 -45.75
N PHE A 343 -13.66 -32.90 -46.03
CA PHE A 343 -13.37 -32.49 -47.42
C PHE A 343 -12.99 -33.68 -48.28
N ALA A 344 -12.13 -34.59 -47.81
CA ALA A 344 -11.71 -35.78 -48.51
C ALA A 344 -12.90 -36.73 -48.78
N VAL A 345 -13.78 -36.97 -47.81
CA VAL A 345 -14.99 -37.82 -47.95
C VAL A 345 -15.97 -37.20 -48.96
N THR A 346 -16.18 -35.88 -48.89
CA THR A 346 -17.07 -35.19 -49.86
C THR A 346 -16.50 -35.23 -51.27
N GLN A 347 -15.20 -35.11 -51.44
CA GLN A 347 -14.53 -35.19 -52.74
C GLN A 347 -14.65 -36.60 -53.32
N GLU A 348 -14.46 -37.65 -52.53
CA GLU A 348 -14.62 -39.04 -52.94
C GLU A 348 -16.06 -39.34 -53.39
N LEU A 349 -17.05 -38.86 -52.62
CA LEU A 349 -18.47 -38.99 -52.99
C LEU A 349 -18.79 -38.26 -54.31
N ASN A 350 -18.29 -37.03 -54.49
CA ASN A 350 -18.48 -36.27 -55.71
C ASN A 350 -17.83 -36.97 -56.91
N GLN A 351 -16.63 -37.52 -56.74
CA GLN A 351 -15.94 -38.25 -57.79
C GLN A 351 -16.73 -39.53 -58.23
N ARG A 352 -17.20 -40.31 -57.25
CA ARG A 352 -18.05 -41.50 -57.54
C ARG A 352 -19.35 -41.12 -58.24
N ASN A 353 -19.99 -40.01 -57.79
CA ASN A 353 -21.20 -39.53 -58.46
C ASN A 353 -20.92 -39.12 -59.91
N GLN A 354 -19.79 -38.43 -60.18
CA GLN A 354 -19.41 -38.07 -61.55
C GLN A 354 -19.12 -39.31 -62.42
N GLU A 355 -18.41 -40.30 -61.87
CA GLU A 355 -18.14 -41.56 -62.61
C GLU A 355 -19.43 -42.32 -62.92
N ALA A 356 -20.38 -42.37 -62.02
CA ALA A 356 -21.70 -42.99 -62.18
C ALA A 356 -22.52 -42.24 -63.26
N ILE A 357 -22.52 -40.91 -63.25
CA ILE A 357 -23.20 -40.09 -64.29
C ILE A 357 -22.57 -40.30 -65.65
N LEU A 358 -21.21 -40.31 -65.79
CA LEU A 358 -20.53 -40.51 -67.02
C LEU A 358 -20.84 -41.90 -67.61
N ARG A 359 -20.85 -42.95 -66.79
CA ARG A 359 -21.22 -44.32 -67.19
C ARG A 359 -22.66 -44.37 -67.68
N LEU A 360 -23.62 -43.77 -67.00
CA LEU A 360 -25.00 -43.71 -67.40
C LEU A 360 -25.17 -42.97 -68.78
N LEU A 361 -24.42 -41.89 -69.00
CA LEU A 361 -24.40 -41.15 -70.25
C LEU A 361 -23.86 -41.99 -71.39
N ASP A 362 -22.82 -42.80 -71.15
CA ASP A 362 -22.24 -43.74 -72.19
C ASP A 362 -23.24 -44.81 -72.51
N GLU A 363 -23.89 -45.44 -71.52
CA GLU A 363 -24.96 -46.45 -71.74
C GLU A 363 -26.18 -45.83 -72.46
N MET A 364 -26.52 -44.58 -72.25
CA MET A 364 -27.54 -43.84 -72.99
C MET A 364 -27.13 -43.52 -74.41
N GLY A 365 -25.81 -43.31 -74.64
CA GLY A 365 -25.30 -43.13 -76.01
C GLY A 365 -25.63 -44.32 -76.93
N SER A 366 -25.42 -45.55 -76.50
CA SER A 366 -25.76 -46.77 -77.21
C SER A 366 -27.27 -46.92 -77.48
N LEU A 367 -28.09 -46.50 -76.53
CA LEU A 367 -29.54 -46.44 -76.66
C LEU A 367 -29.95 -45.42 -77.76
N ALA A 368 -29.30 -44.26 -77.81
CA ALA A 368 -29.56 -43.24 -78.83
C ALA A 368 -29.17 -43.70 -80.24
N GLU A 369 -28.21 -44.63 -80.35
CA GLU A 369 -27.83 -45.29 -81.64
C GLU A 369 -28.83 -46.38 -82.09
N GLY A 370 -29.86 -46.63 -81.24
CA GLY A 370 -30.93 -47.56 -81.55
C GLY A 370 -30.71 -48.97 -81.00
N ASP A 371 -29.67 -49.20 -80.21
CA ASP A 371 -29.46 -50.49 -79.56
C ASP A 371 -30.37 -50.66 -78.35
N LEU A 372 -31.53 -51.27 -78.58
CA LEU A 372 -32.49 -51.57 -77.52
C LEU A 372 -32.11 -52.79 -76.62
N THR A 373 -30.93 -53.40 -76.83
CA THR A 373 -30.46 -54.53 -76.02
C THR A 373 -29.70 -54.05 -74.78
N VAL A 374 -29.32 -52.77 -74.74
CA VAL A 374 -28.60 -52.17 -73.60
C VAL A 374 -29.49 -52.14 -72.39
N ARG A 375 -28.85 -52.41 -71.22
CA ARG A 375 -29.44 -52.21 -69.91
C ARG A 375 -28.58 -51.29 -69.08
N ALA A 376 -29.16 -50.21 -68.61
CA ALA A 376 -28.46 -49.29 -67.71
C ALA A 376 -28.19 -50.01 -66.39
N THR A 377 -26.93 -49.84 -65.88
CA THR A 377 -26.48 -50.47 -64.65
C THR A 377 -27.11 -49.76 -63.47
N VAL A 378 -27.97 -50.47 -62.72
CA VAL A 378 -28.62 -49.93 -61.48
C VAL A 378 -27.64 -50.04 -60.35
N THR A 379 -27.17 -48.89 -59.87
CA THR A 379 -26.27 -48.76 -58.69
C THR A 379 -27.03 -48.17 -57.46
N GLU A 380 -26.54 -48.39 -56.25
CA GLU A 380 -27.15 -47.83 -55.00
C GLU A 380 -26.87 -46.31 -54.86
N ASP A 381 -26.44 -45.62 -55.88
CA ASP A 381 -26.15 -44.18 -55.83
C ASP A 381 -27.31 -43.34 -56.43
N ILE A 382 -27.04 -42.02 -56.54
CA ILE A 382 -28.03 -41.04 -57.04
C ILE A 382 -28.52 -41.34 -58.48
N THR A 383 -27.76 -42.12 -59.24
CA THR A 383 -28.09 -42.51 -60.64
C THR A 383 -28.90 -43.79 -60.76
N GLY A 384 -29.02 -44.60 -59.69
CA GLY A 384 -29.74 -45.84 -59.68
C GLY A 384 -31.22 -45.71 -60.04
N ALA A 385 -31.89 -44.73 -59.48
CA ALA A 385 -33.30 -44.47 -59.82
C ALA A 385 -33.51 -43.97 -61.25
N ILE A 386 -32.48 -43.28 -61.79
CA ILE A 386 -32.52 -42.86 -63.19
C ILE A 386 -32.27 -44.05 -64.09
N ALA A 387 -31.32 -44.93 -63.75
CA ALA A 387 -31.05 -46.17 -64.51
C ALA A 387 -32.27 -47.11 -64.56
N ASP A 388 -32.96 -47.25 -63.41
CA ASP A 388 -34.22 -48.02 -63.39
C ASP A 388 -35.30 -47.42 -64.29
N SER A 389 -35.45 -46.09 -64.29
CA SER A 389 -36.42 -45.41 -65.15
C SER A 389 -36.09 -45.56 -66.61
N ILE A 390 -34.78 -45.54 -66.97
CA ILE A 390 -34.30 -45.77 -68.33
C ILE A 390 -34.54 -47.25 -68.76
N ASN A 391 -34.24 -48.21 -67.89
CA ASN A 391 -34.49 -49.59 -68.15
C ASN A 391 -35.97 -49.88 -68.43
N PHE A 392 -36.86 -49.25 -67.68
CA PHE A 392 -38.31 -49.35 -67.90
C PHE A 392 -38.69 -48.71 -69.25
N ALA A 393 -38.14 -47.58 -69.62
CA ALA A 393 -38.41 -46.95 -70.91
C ALA A 393 -37.89 -47.79 -72.12
N VAL A 394 -36.69 -48.38 -71.94
CA VAL A 394 -36.13 -49.33 -72.99
C VAL A 394 -37.01 -50.53 -73.13
N GLU A 395 -37.50 -51.16 -72.07
CA GLU A 395 -38.41 -52.32 -72.17
C GLU A 395 -39.74 -51.95 -72.87
N ALA A 396 -40.27 -50.76 -72.57
CA ALA A 396 -41.49 -50.29 -73.30
C ALA A 396 -41.24 -50.05 -74.76
N LEU A 397 -40.07 -49.45 -75.13
CA LEU A 397 -39.68 -49.25 -76.51
C LEU A 397 -39.47 -50.60 -77.22
N ARG A 398 -38.86 -51.57 -76.61
CA ARG A 398 -38.63 -52.95 -77.11
C ARG A 398 -39.97 -53.63 -77.45
N SER A 399 -40.92 -53.56 -76.53
CA SER A 399 -42.28 -54.09 -76.72
C SER A 399 -43.01 -53.40 -77.84
N LEU A 400 -42.86 -52.07 -77.97
CA LEU A 400 -43.46 -51.31 -79.10
C LEU A 400 -42.90 -51.75 -80.46
N VAL A 401 -41.53 -51.85 -80.56
CA VAL A 401 -40.89 -52.31 -81.78
C VAL A 401 -41.32 -53.73 -82.16
N GLN A 402 -41.43 -54.61 -81.14
CA GLN A 402 -41.90 -55.97 -81.41
C GLN A 402 -43.35 -55.96 -81.86
N THR A 403 -44.24 -55.19 -81.29
CA THR A 403 -45.65 -55.06 -81.72
C THR A 403 -45.73 -54.49 -83.17
N ILE A 404 -44.88 -53.49 -83.49
CA ILE A 404 -44.81 -52.93 -84.81
C ILE A 404 -44.35 -54.00 -85.82
N ASN A 405 -43.35 -54.84 -85.49
CA ASN A 405 -42.85 -55.90 -86.37
C ASN A 405 -43.91 -56.99 -86.56
N GLU A 406 -44.57 -57.41 -85.51
CA GLU A 406 -45.68 -58.36 -85.55
C GLU A 406 -46.83 -57.82 -86.44
N THR A 407 -47.20 -56.55 -86.22
CA THR A 407 -48.25 -55.89 -87.01
C THR A 407 -47.84 -55.79 -88.49
N ALA A 408 -46.58 -55.44 -88.77
CA ALA A 408 -46.04 -55.34 -90.10
C ALA A 408 -46.07 -56.72 -90.82
N VAL A 409 -45.72 -57.82 -90.10
CA VAL A 409 -45.82 -59.15 -90.64
C VAL A 409 -47.27 -59.55 -90.94
N GLN A 410 -48.20 -59.18 -90.05
CA GLN A 410 -49.63 -59.41 -90.28
C GLN A 410 -50.18 -58.65 -91.49
N VAL A 411 -49.77 -57.35 -91.59
CA VAL A 411 -50.15 -56.53 -92.75
C VAL A 411 -49.57 -57.10 -94.05
N ALA A 412 -48.28 -57.54 -93.99
CA ALA A 412 -47.65 -58.19 -95.19
C ALA A 412 -48.36 -59.51 -95.56
N ALA A 413 -48.76 -60.33 -94.57
CA ALA A 413 -49.52 -61.57 -94.82
C ALA A 413 -50.92 -61.25 -95.31
N ALA A 414 -51.63 -60.26 -94.82
CA ALA A 414 -52.92 -59.82 -95.28
C ALA A 414 -52.87 -59.25 -96.73
N ALA A 415 -51.76 -58.55 -97.07
CA ALA A 415 -51.54 -58.04 -98.43
C ALA A 415 -51.25 -59.14 -99.43
N GLN A 416 -50.66 -60.27 -99.02
CA GLN A 416 -50.48 -61.46 -99.86
C GLN A 416 -51.77 -62.27 -100.08
N GLU A 417 -52.74 -62.23 -99.14
CA GLU A 417 -54.04 -62.91 -99.28
C GLU A 417 -55.02 -62.14 -100.17
N THR A 418 -54.72 -60.86 -100.47
CA THR A 418 -55.57 -60.03 -101.32
C THR A 418 -55.07 -59.91 -102.79
N GLN A 419 -54.02 -60.65 -103.23
CA GLN A 419 -53.63 -60.83 -104.62
C GLN A 419 -54.11 -62.12 -105.11
#